data_bf5d9a0491c46374a0d1442d8ac12ad3
#
_entry.id   bf5d9a0491c46374a0d1442d8ac12ad3
#
_cell.length_a   1.000
_cell.length_b   1.000
_cell.length_c   1.000
_cell.angle_alpha   90.00
_cell.angle_beta   90.00
_cell.angle_gamma   90.00
#
_symmetry.space_group_name_H-M   'P 1'
#
loop_
_entity.id
_entity.type
_entity.pdbx_description
1 polymer ?
#
loop_
_entity_poly.entity_id
_entity_poly.type
_entity_poly.pdbx_seq_one_letter_code
_entity_poly.pdbx_strand_id
1 'polypeptide(L)'
;MREPVSVARLHVIDSLSALPILRRLDADGLLDLGSGGGFPGIPLAAALPSWHGLLVDSTGKKAAFLVTAVRAVGLRERVAVAPVRAEALALDKRHRGRWPVVTARAVGSLAELIELAFPLLSAYGRLVAWKRGPLEAELASAGRALDAIGGGQIEVVDTSTAGLAGHRLAIVTKGGPTPAGYPRDPADRRRRPW
;
A
#
# COMPACT_ATOMS: atom_id res chain seq x y z
N MET A 1 -2.27 16.52 -14.59
CA MET A 1 -0.85 16.84 -14.33
C MET A 1 -0.02 16.07 -15.35
N ARG A 2 0.66 16.77 -16.27
CA ARG A 2 1.40 16.13 -17.39
C ARG A 2 2.84 16.66 -17.51
N GLU A 3 3.18 17.65 -16.71
CA GLU A 3 4.50 18.25 -16.76
C GLU A 3 5.52 17.34 -16.03
N PRO A 4 6.64 16.96 -16.68
CA PRO A 4 7.60 15.97 -16.14
C PRO A 4 8.17 16.33 -14.77
N VAL A 5 8.46 17.62 -14.51
CA VAL A 5 9.00 18.09 -13.22
C VAL A 5 7.99 17.90 -12.10
N SER A 6 6.71 18.21 -12.35
CA SER A 6 5.63 18.01 -11.38
C SER A 6 5.41 16.52 -11.09
N VAL A 7 5.49 15.65 -12.11
CA VAL A 7 5.39 14.18 -11.92
C VAL A 7 6.58 13.68 -11.09
N ALA A 8 7.80 14.09 -11.40
CA ALA A 8 8.97 13.69 -10.65
C ALA A 8 8.88 14.12 -9.18
N ARG A 9 8.49 15.37 -8.92
CA ARG A 9 8.42 15.91 -7.55
C ARG A 9 7.27 15.33 -6.75
N LEU A 10 6.05 15.36 -7.28
CA LEU A 10 4.83 15.01 -6.54
C LEU A 10 4.56 13.52 -6.49
N HIS A 11 5.15 12.74 -7.38
CA HIS A 11 4.89 11.31 -7.43
C HIS A 11 6.12 10.47 -7.14
N VAL A 12 7.26 10.72 -7.81
CA VAL A 12 8.45 9.91 -7.60
C VAL A 12 9.09 10.20 -6.25
N ILE A 13 9.41 11.47 -5.94
CA ILE A 13 10.05 11.85 -4.67
C ILE A 13 9.14 11.49 -3.49
N ASP A 14 7.84 11.78 -3.58
CA ASP A 14 6.88 11.38 -2.55
C ASP A 14 6.86 9.85 -2.34
N SER A 15 6.84 9.07 -3.41
CA SER A 15 6.91 7.60 -3.32
C SER A 15 8.17 7.13 -2.59
N LEU A 16 9.31 7.74 -2.87
CA LEU A 16 10.60 7.38 -2.29
C LEU A 16 10.76 7.82 -0.82
N SER A 17 9.84 8.62 -0.28
CA SER A 17 9.88 9.04 1.14
C SER A 17 9.83 7.87 2.14
N ALA A 18 9.30 6.72 1.73
CA ALA A 18 9.27 5.51 2.55
C ALA A 18 10.60 4.72 2.55
N LEU A 19 11.54 5.00 1.66
CA LEU A 19 12.78 4.21 1.52
C LEU A 19 13.60 4.09 2.82
N PRO A 20 13.78 5.16 3.63
CA PRO A 20 14.55 5.06 4.88
C PRO A 20 13.95 4.03 5.84
N ILE A 21 12.62 3.84 5.80
CA ILE A 21 11.91 2.87 6.62
C ILE A 21 12.04 1.48 6.00
N LEU A 22 11.73 1.34 4.71
CA LEU A 22 11.70 0.06 4.01
C LEU A 22 13.07 -0.63 4.00
N ARG A 23 14.15 0.12 3.84
CA ARG A 23 15.53 -0.41 3.84
C ARG A 23 15.99 -0.98 5.18
N ARG A 24 15.30 -0.68 6.28
CA ARG A 24 15.58 -1.20 7.61
C ARG A 24 14.81 -2.49 7.92
N LEU A 25 13.89 -2.89 7.02
CA LEU A 25 13.11 -4.10 7.20
C LEU A 25 13.90 -5.29 6.66
N ASP A 26 13.84 -6.39 7.38
CA ASP A 26 14.20 -7.69 6.87
C ASP A 26 13.05 -8.21 6.00
N ALA A 27 13.04 -7.75 4.74
CA ALA A 27 11.96 -7.97 3.79
C ALA A 27 12.52 -8.02 2.37
N ASP A 28 11.83 -8.78 1.52
CA ASP A 28 12.22 -9.02 0.12
C ASP A 28 11.09 -8.76 -0.88
N GLY A 29 9.94 -8.28 -0.41
CA GLY A 29 8.79 -8.09 -1.27
C GLY A 29 7.83 -6.98 -0.85
N LEU A 30 7.18 -6.37 -1.84
CA LEU A 30 6.13 -5.40 -1.63
C LEU A 30 4.90 -5.69 -2.52
N LEU A 31 3.72 -5.43 -1.98
CA LEU A 31 2.47 -5.39 -2.73
C LEU A 31 1.92 -3.97 -2.68
N ASP A 32 1.66 -3.37 -3.84
CA ASP A 32 1.10 -2.02 -3.94
C ASP A 32 -0.39 -2.07 -4.28
N LEU A 33 -1.23 -1.65 -3.34
CA LEU A 33 -2.69 -1.65 -3.49
C LEU A 33 -3.18 -0.38 -4.17
N GLY A 34 -3.94 -0.56 -5.26
CA GLY A 34 -4.47 0.55 -6.04
C GLY A 34 -3.37 1.33 -6.74
N SER A 35 -2.43 0.63 -7.36
CA SER A 35 -1.22 1.20 -7.95
C SER A 35 -1.44 2.31 -8.99
N GLY A 36 -2.59 2.32 -9.65
CA GLY A 36 -3.01 3.40 -10.54
C GLY A 36 -2.01 3.72 -11.65
N GLY A 37 -1.32 4.85 -11.53
CA GLY A 37 -0.22 5.28 -12.40
C GLY A 37 1.14 4.68 -12.06
N GLY A 38 1.20 3.66 -11.19
CA GLY A 38 2.42 2.99 -10.76
C GLY A 38 3.09 3.61 -9.52
N PHE A 39 2.36 4.46 -8.79
CA PHE A 39 2.89 5.15 -7.61
C PHE A 39 2.15 4.73 -6.32
N PRO A 40 2.88 4.28 -5.29
CA PRO A 40 4.33 4.34 -5.11
C PRO A 40 5.10 3.12 -5.65
N GLY A 41 4.43 2.07 -6.14
CA GLY A 41 5.01 0.77 -6.39
C GLY A 41 6.21 0.76 -7.34
N ILE A 42 6.13 1.41 -8.51
CA ILE A 42 7.24 1.43 -9.49
C ILE A 42 8.50 2.13 -8.96
N PRO A 43 8.44 3.36 -8.40
CA PRO A 43 9.61 4.00 -7.81
C PRO A 43 10.25 3.19 -6.68
N LEU A 44 9.44 2.59 -5.80
CA LEU A 44 9.94 1.75 -4.73
C LEU A 44 10.61 0.49 -5.26
N ALA A 45 9.97 -0.21 -6.19
CA ALA A 45 10.56 -1.39 -6.82
C ALA A 45 11.88 -1.06 -7.54
N ALA A 46 11.99 0.09 -8.19
CA ALA A 46 13.24 0.53 -8.81
C ALA A 46 14.35 0.78 -7.77
N ALA A 47 14.00 1.35 -6.61
CA ALA A 47 14.95 1.72 -5.56
C ALA A 47 15.29 0.56 -4.58
N LEU A 48 14.59 -0.57 -4.67
CA LEU A 48 14.78 -1.79 -3.88
C LEU A 48 15.07 -2.97 -4.82
N PRO A 49 16.28 -3.08 -5.38
CA PRO A 49 16.58 -4.00 -6.47
C PRO A 49 16.51 -5.49 -6.07
N SER A 50 16.67 -5.83 -4.79
CA SER A 50 16.53 -7.19 -4.27
C SER A 50 15.10 -7.60 -3.99
N TRP A 51 14.13 -6.68 -4.05
CA TRP A 51 12.73 -6.97 -3.72
C TRP A 51 11.94 -7.37 -4.96
N HIS A 52 11.03 -8.34 -4.80
CA HIS A 52 9.98 -8.60 -5.78
C HIS A 52 8.75 -7.73 -5.50
N GLY A 53 7.91 -7.50 -6.50
CA GLY A 53 6.75 -6.63 -6.39
C GLY A 53 5.50 -7.18 -7.04
N LEU A 54 4.34 -6.80 -6.49
CA LEU A 54 3.03 -7.00 -7.11
C LEU A 54 2.27 -5.68 -7.13
N LEU A 55 1.98 -5.17 -8.31
CA LEU A 55 1.15 -3.97 -8.49
C LEU A 55 -0.30 -4.39 -8.73
N VAL A 56 -1.22 -3.88 -7.92
CA VAL A 56 -2.63 -4.29 -7.95
C VAL A 56 -3.52 -3.10 -8.30
N ASP A 57 -4.29 -3.21 -9.37
CA ASP A 57 -5.36 -2.25 -9.69
C ASP A 57 -6.53 -2.97 -10.35
N SER A 58 -7.75 -2.74 -9.86
CA SER A 58 -8.95 -3.40 -10.36
C SER A 58 -9.41 -2.88 -11.73
N THR A 59 -8.86 -1.74 -12.19
CA THR A 59 -9.21 -1.11 -13.46
C THR A 59 -8.35 -1.69 -14.58
N GLY A 60 -8.92 -2.47 -15.49
CA GLY A 60 -8.19 -3.13 -16.58
C GLY A 60 -7.31 -2.18 -17.40
N LYS A 61 -7.79 -0.97 -17.71
CA LYS A 61 -7.00 0.05 -18.44
C LYS A 61 -5.75 0.49 -17.66
N LYS A 62 -5.86 0.64 -16.33
CA LYS A 62 -4.72 0.99 -15.48
C LYS A 62 -3.74 -0.18 -15.36
N ALA A 63 -4.25 -1.39 -15.19
CA ALA A 63 -3.41 -2.59 -15.15
C ALA A 63 -2.62 -2.79 -16.47
N ALA A 64 -3.25 -2.59 -17.62
CA ALA A 64 -2.56 -2.64 -18.91
C ALA A 64 -1.45 -1.57 -19.03
N PHE A 65 -1.71 -0.35 -18.53
CA PHE A 65 -0.69 0.69 -18.42
C PHE A 65 0.47 0.26 -17.51
N LEU A 66 0.18 -0.31 -16.33
CA LEU A 66 1.19 -0.80 -15.40
C LEU A 66 2.10 -1.86 -16.02
N VAL A 67 1.54 -2.81 -16.76
CA VAL A 67 2.33 -3.83 -17.50
C VAL A 67 3.32 -3.17 -18.45
N THR A 68 2.85 -2.17 -19.21
CA THR A 68 3.69 -1.42 -20.15
C THR A 68 4.78 -0.63 -19.40
N ALA A 69 4.40 0.06 -18.32
CA ALA A 69 5.32 0.87 -17.52
C ALA A 69 6.40 0.02 -16.86
N VAL A 70 6.04 -1.09 -16.21
CA VAL A 70 6.97 -2.05 -15.58
C VAL A 70 7.99 -2.58 -16.60
N ARG A 71 7.53 -2.91 -17.82
CA ARG A 71 8.41 -3.34 -18.92
C ARG A 71 9.35 -2.23 -19.37
N ALA A 72 8.82 -1.02 -19.55
CA ALA A 72 9.59 0.13 -20.04
C ALA A 72 10.73 0.54 -19.10
N VAL A 73 10.55 0.35 -17.78
CA VAL A 73 11.57 0.65 -16.76
C VAL A 73 12.43 -0.56 -16.38
N GLY A 74 12.33 -1.67 -17.11
CA GLY A 74 13.19 -2.86 -16.92
C GLY A 74 12.87 -3.68 -15.67
N LEU A 75 11.68 -3.60 -15.11
CA LEU A 75 11.30 -4.28 -13.85
C LEU A 75 10.52 -5.59 -14.04
N ARG A 76 10.25 -6.00 -15.28
CA ARG A 76 9.33 -7.11 -15.59
C ARG A 76 9.70 -8.47 -14.98
N GLU A 77 10.99 -8.70 -14.70
CA GLU A 77 11.48 -9.98 -14.18
C GLU A 77 11.18 -10.18 -12.69
N ARG A 78 10.88 -9.08 -11.97
CA ARG A 78 10.64 -9.10 -10.53
C ARG A 78 9.40 -8.34 -10.06
N VAL A 79 8.69 -7.68 -10.97
CA VAL A 79 7.45 -6.95 -10.67
C VAL A 79 6.34 -7.46 -11.56
N ALA A 80 5.33 -8.07 -10.94
CA ALA A 80 4.12 -8.52 -11.60
C ALA A 80 2.99 -7.48 -11.47
N VAL A 81 1.96 -7.61 -12.31
CA VAL A 81 0.75 -6.78 -12.26
C VAL A 81 -0.47 -7.69 -12.15
N ALA A 82 -1.38 -7.40 -11.21
CA ALA A 82 -2.62 -8.13 -11.02
C ALA A 82 -3.84 -7.23 -11.28
N PRO A 83 -4.64 -7.49 -12.32
CA PRO A 83 -5.87 -6.73 -12.64
C PRO A 83 -7.06 -7.22 -11.81
N VAL A 84 -6.95 -7.13 -10.48
CA VAL A 84 -7.95 -7.68 -9.54
C VAL A 84 -8.28 -6.68 -8.42
N ARG A 85 -9.39 -6.89 -7.75
CA ARG A 85 -9.71 -6.16 -6.51
C ARG A 85 -8.90 -6.71 -5.34
N ALA A 86 -8.58 -5.85 -4.37
CA ALA A 86 -7.85 -6.24 -3.17
C ALA A 86 -8.55 -7.37 -2.39
N GLU A 87 -9.88 -7.34 -2.32
CA GLU A 87 -10.68 -8.35 -1.66
C GLU A 87 -10.51 -9.73 -2.30
N ALA A 88 -10.56 -9.80 -3.63
CA ALA A 88 -10.36 -11.05 -4.36
C ALA A 88 -8.94 -11.60 -4.17
N LEU A 89 -7.94 -10.72 -4.18
CA LEU A 89 -6.56 -11.10 -3.91
C LEU A 89 -6.37 -11.63 -2.49
N ALA A 90 -7.03 -11.02 -1.51
CA ALA A 90 -6.98 -11.43 -0.11
C ALA A 90 -7.61 -12.82 0.17
N LEU A 91 -8.47 -13.30 -0.73
CA LEU A 91 -9.04 -14.64 -0.67
C LEU A 91 -8.14 -15.70 -1.36
N ASP A 92 -7.22 -15.28 -2.21
CA ASP A 92 -6.28 -16.18 -2.88
C ASP A 92 -5.18 -16.62 -1.90
N LYS A 93 -5.11 -17.93 -1.65
CA LYS A 93 -4.11 -18.55 -0.74
C LYS A 93 -2.65 -18.27 -1.15
N ARG A 94 -2.41 -17.94 -2.42
CA ARG A 94 -1.07 -17.58 -2.92
C ARG A 94 -0.62 -16.21 -2.41
N HIS A 95 -1.56 -15.34 -2.01
CA HIS A 95 -1.29 -13.97 -1.60
C HIS A 95 -1.64 -13.70 -0.14
N ARG A 96 -2.64 -14.44 0.42
CA ARG A 96 -3.06 -14.26 1.80
C ARG A 96 -1.92 -14.59 2.78
N GLY A 97 -1.57 -13.62 3.63
CA GLY A 97 -0.54 -13.78 4.65
C GLY A 97 0.90 -13.90 4.11
N ARG A 98 1.18 -13.40 2.90
CA ARG A 98 2.47 -13.63 2.22
C ARG A 98 3.34 -12.40 2.09
N TRP A 99 2.78 -11.21 2.16
CA TRP A 99 3.51 -10.00 1.84
C TRP A 99 4.10 -9.34 3.08
N PRO A 100 5.42 -9.15 3.16
CA PRO A 100 6.03 -8.46 4.28
C PRO A 100 5.69 -6.96 4.31
N VAL A 101 5.46 -6.37 3.13
CA VAL A 101 5.06 -4.97 3.00
C VAL A 101 3.89 -4.85 2.03
N VAL A 102 2.87 -4.09 2.46
CA VAL A 102 1.79 -3.59 1.59
C VAL A 102 1.88 -2.08 1.57
N THR A 103 1.89 -1.50 0.37
CA THR A 103 1.87 -0.04 0.18
C THR A 103 0.52 0.41 -0.36
N ALA A 104 0.09 1.62 -0.04
CA ALA A 104 -1.11 2.23 -0.61
C ALA A 104 -1.01 3.75 -0.63
N ARG A 105 -1.44 4.37 -1.73
CA ARG A 105 -1.53 5.82 -1.89
C ARG A 105 -2.84 6.21 -2.55
N ALA A 106 -3.60 7.11 -1.92
CA ALA A 106 -4.89 7.61 -2.42
C ALA A 106 -5.97 6.52 -2.63
N VAL A 107 -6.03 5.52 -1.75
CA VAL A 107 -6.92 4.34 -1.82
C VAL A 107 -7.86 4.27 -0.60
N GLY A 108 -8.52 5.35 -0.22
CA GLY A 108 -9.49 5.33 0.89
C GLY A 108 -8.91 5.72 2.25
N SER A 109 -9.70 5.52 3.30
CA SER A 109 -9.32 5.80 4.69
C SER A 109 -8.28 4.80 5.22
N LEU A 110 -7.55 5.17 6.28
CA LEU A 110 -6.57 4.27 6.90
C LEU A 110 -7.25 3.00 7.44
N ALA A 111 -8.45 3.14 8.00
CA ALA A 111 -9.24 2.00 8.48
C ALA A 111 -9.60 1.01 7.35
N GLU A 112 -10.02 1.51 6.20
CA GLU A 112 -10.27 0.68 5.02
C GLU A 112 -8.98 0.02 4.49
N LEU A 113 -7.87 0.76 4.50
CA LEU A 113 -6.57 0.21 4.08
C LEU A 113 -6.10 -0.90 5.02
N ILE A 114 -6.30 -0.77 6.34
CA ILE A 114 -6.02 -1.83 7.31
C ILE A 114 -6.84 -3.07 6.95
N GLU A 115 -8.14 -2.92 6.70
CA GLU A 115 -9.00 -4.05 6.35
C GLU A 115 -8.59 -4.76 5.06
N LEU A 116 -8.14 -4.02 4.04
CA LEU A 116 -7.72 -4.61 2.76
C LEU A 116 -6.31 -5.20 2.79
N ALA A 117 -5.40 -4.57 3.54
CA ALA A 117 -3.99 -4.95 3.56
C ALA A 117 -3.69 -6.10 4.53
N PHE A 118 -4.32 -6.13 5.72
CA PHE A 118 -3.99 -7.10 6.76
C PHE A 118 -4.16 -8.56 6.36
N PRO A 119 -5.20 -8.93 5.60
CA PRO A 119 -5.29 -10.30 5.06
C PRO A 119 -4.12 -10.68 4.15
N LEU A 120 -3.49 -9.72 3.49
CA LEU A 120 -2.35 -9.94 2.59
C LEU A 120 -1.01 -9.96 3.33
N LEU A 121 -0.91 -9.20 4.45
CA LEU A 121 0.32 -9.08 5.23
C LEU A 121 0.70 -10.39 5.91
N SER A 122 1.98 -10.74 5.84
CA SER A 122 2.61 -11.77 6.66
C SER A 122 2.56 -11.41 8.14
N ALA A 123 2.97 -12.32 9.03
CA ALA A 123 3.14 -12.02 10.44
C ALA A 123 4.13 -10.86 10.61
N TYR A 124 3.76 -9.88 11.43
CA TYR A 124 4.53 -8.65 11.67
C TYR A 124 4.81 -7.80 10.41
N GLY A 125 4.15 -8.10 9.30
CA GLY A 125 4.22 -7.32 8.08
C GLY A 125 3.67 -5.90 8.28
N ARG A 126 4.00 -4.99 7.38
CA ARG A 126 3.68 -3.57 7.49
C ARG A 126 2.86 -3.04 6.33
N LEU A 127 1.78 -2.33 6.67
CA LEU A 127 1.11 -1.43 5.74
C LEU A 127 1.81 -0.07 5.82
N VAL A 128 2.22 0.47 4.67
CA VAL A 128 2.75 1.83 4.53
C VAL A 128 1.79 2.63 3.66
N ALA A 129 1.08 3.57 4.26
CA ALA A 129 0.07 4.38 3.60
C ALA A 129 0.50 5.85 3.50
N TRP A 130 0.50 6.39 2.28
CA TRP A 130 0.73 7.82 2.04
C TRP A 130 -0.53 8.59 2.36
N LYS A 131 -0.38 9.55 3.27
CA LYS A 131 -1.45 10.40 3.77
C LYS A 131 -1.08 11.89 3.67
N ARG A 132 -2.08 12.76 3.77
CA ARG A 132 -1.90 14.20 3.72
C ARG A 132 -2.81 14.90 4.72
N GLY A 133 -2.30 15.94 5.36
CA GLY A 133 -3.06 16.75 6.30
C GLY A 133 -3.24 16.11 7.68
N PRO A 134 -4.18 16.63 8.50
CA PRO A 134 -4.46 16.13 9.83
C PRO A 134 -5.05 14.71 9.77
N LEU A 135 -4.59 13.82 10.64
CA LEU A 135 -4.97 12.40 10.65
C LEU A 135 -5.75 11.99 11.91
N GLU A 136 -6.00 12.89 12.84
CA GLU A 136 -6.55 12.59 14.18
C GLU A 136 -7.87 11.81 14.10
N ALA A 137 -8.82 12.28 13.29
CA ALA A 137 -10.11 11.62 13.09
C ALA A 137 -9.95 10.26 12.38
N GLU A 138 -9.01 10.17 11.43
CA GLU A 138 -8.74 8.95 10.70
C GLU A 138 -8.03 7.91 11.58
N LEU A 139 -7.16 8.33 12.50
CA LEU A 139 -6.47 7.45 13.45
C LEU A 139 -7.44 6.80 14.44
N ALA A 140 -8.47 7.51 14.88
CA ALA A 140 -9.48 6.95 15.79
C ALA A 140 -10.25 5.78 15.13
N SER A 141 -10.67 5.92 13.89
CA SER A 141 -11.30 4.84 13.12
C SER A 141 -10.35 3.72 12.76
N ALA A 142 -9.10 4.06 12.44
CA ALA A 142 -8.04 3.09 12.16
C ALA A 142 -7.71 2.22 13.38
N GLY A 143 -7.71 2.80 14.59
CA GLY A 143 -7.54 2.07 15.84
C GLY A 143 -8.63 1.00 16.03
N ARG A 144 -9.90 1.37 15.85
CA ARG A 144 -11.01 0.39 15.92
C ARG A 144 -10.88 -0.74 14.90
N ALA A 145 -10.51 -0.40 13.66
CA ALA A 145 -10.26 -1.41 12.62
C ALA A 145 -9.10 -2.34 13.00
N LEU A 146 -8.02 -1.76 13.51
CA LEU A 146 -6.83 -2.50 13.93
C LEU A 146 -7.15 -3.51 15.03
N ASP A 147 -7.85 -3.10 16.07
CA ASP A 147 -8.27 -3.96 17.18
C ASP A 147 -9.14 -5.13 16.70
N ALA A 148 -10.07 -4.87 15.78
CA ALA A 148 -10.96 -5.90 15.24
C ALA A 148 -10.26 -6.89 14.29
N ILE A 149 -9.15 -6.50 13.65
CA ILE A 149 -8.53 -7.28 12.54
C ILE A 149 -7.23 -7.98 12.96
N GLY A 150 -6.91 -7.99 14.23
CA GLY A 150 -5.75 -8.73 14.75
C GLY A 150 -4.76 -7.89 15.54
N GLY A 151 -5.09 -6.63 15.82
CA GLY A 151 -4.25 -5.74 16.61
C GLY A 151 -2.97 -5.31 15.89
N GLY A 152 -2.17 -4.54 16.60
CA GLY A 152 -0.89 -4.04 16.09
C GLY A 152 -0.59 -2.63 16.56
N GLN A 153 0.20 -1.90 15.79
CA GLN A 153 0.64 -0.55 16.11
C GLN A 153 0.52 0.36 14.90
N ILE A 154 0.14 1.62 15.13
CA ILE A 154 0.12 2.68 14.12
C ILE A 154 1.19 3.71 14.50
N GLU A 155 2.09 3.98 13.58
CA GLU A 155 3.08 5.06 13.67
C GLU A 155 2.82 6.06 12.54
N VAL A 156 2.91 7.35 12.83
CA VAL A 156 2.81 8.41 11.81
C VAL A 156 4.15 9.12 11.71
N VAL A 157 4.73 9.12 10.52
CA VAL A 157 6.01 9.77 10.23
C VAL A 157 5.77 10.96 9.32
N ASP A 158 6.24 12.13 9.72
CA ASP A 158 6.23 13.31 8.87
C ASP A 158 7.29 13.19 7.77
N THR A 159 6.88 13.34 6.53
CA THR A 159 7.74 13.27 5.35
C THR A 159 7.80 14.59 4.59
N SER A 160 7.53 15.70 5.27
CA SER A 160 7.52 17.07 4.71
C SER A 160 8.86 17.50 4.11
N THR A 161 9.90 16.72 4.27
CA THR A 161 11.18 16.89 3.57
C THR A 161 10.98 16.87 2.07
N ALA A 162 11.77 17.61 1.32
CA ALA A 162 11.69 17.76 -0.14
C ALA A 162 10.56 18.68 -0.66
N GLY A 163 10.03 19.57 0.18
CA GLY A 163 9.04 20.57 -0.24
C GLY A 163 7.62 20.04 -0.49
N LEU A 164 7.29 18.89 0.13
CA LEU A 164 5.96 18.28 0.13
C LEU A 164 5.30 18.51 1.50
N ALA A 165 4.94 19.76 1.80
CA ALA A 165 4.34 20.12 3.07
C ALA A 165 3.08 19.29 3.38
N GLY A 166 2.96 18.81 4.63
CA GLY A 166 1.83 18.06 5.11
C GLY A 166 1.74 16.62 4.59
N HIS A 167 2.77 16.11 3.90
CA HIS A 167 2.85 14.70 3.54
C HIS A 167 3.31 13.86 4.73
N ARG A 168 2.66 12.73 4.96
CA ARG A 168 2.91 11.80 6.07
C ARG A 168 2.82 10.37 5.60
N LEU A 169 3.55 9.49 6.28
CA LEU A 169 3.38 8.05 6.18
C LEU A 169 2.70 7.54 7.43
N ALA A 170 1.58 6.83 7.27
CA ALA A 170 1.02 6.00 8.32
C ALA A 170 1.56 4.59 8.13
N ILE A 171 2.32 4.11 9.12
CA ILE A 171 2.92 2.78 9.13
C ILE A 171 2.13 1.95 10.13
N VAL A 172 1.49 0.89 9.65
CA VAL A 172 0.72 0.00 10.51
C VAL A 172 1.38 -1.36 10.54
N THR A 173 1.90 -1.74 11.70
CA THR A 173 2.51 -3.06 11.92
C THR A 173 1.43 -4.03 12.38
N LYS A 174 1.32 -5.16 11.69
CA LYS A 174 0.37 -6.23 12.02
C LYS A 174 0.81 -6.95 13.30
N GLY A 175 -0.09 -7.04 14.29
CA GLY A 175 0.21 -7.65 15.59
C GLY A 175 -0.16 -9.14 15.68
N GLY A 176 -1.22 -9.55 15.00
CA GLY A 176 -1.73 -10.93 15.10
C GLY A 176 -2.36 -11.43 13.80
N PRO A 177 -2.90 -12.65 13.81
CA PRO A 177 -3.55 -13.23 12.64
C PRO A 177 -4.82 -12.46 12.28
N THR A 178 -5.03 -12.24 10.99
CA THR A 178 -6.28 -11.65 10.48
C THR A 178 -7.41 -12.67 10.56
N PRO A 179 -8.55 -12.37 11.22
CA PRO A 179 -9.70 -13.26 11.26
C PRO A 179 -10.23 -13.62 9.85
N ALA A 180 -10.81 -14.81 9.72
CA ALA A 180 -11.23 -15.35 8.42
C ALA A 180 -12.32 -14.49 7.72
N GLY A 181 -13.14 -13.75 8.48
CA GLY A 181 -14.19 -12.88 7.95
C GLY A 181 -13.68 -11.58 7.29
N TYR A 182 -12.36 -11.36 7.26
CA TYR A 182 -11.78 -10.16 6.63
C TYR A 182 -10.98 -10.50 5.38
N PRO A 183 -11.01 -9.62 4.35
CA PRO A 183 -11.78 -8.38 4.31
C PRO A 183 -13.29 -8.68 4.17
N ARG A 184 -14.13 -7.81 4.75
CA ARG A 184 -15.58 -7.87 4.57
C ARG A 184 -15.94 -7.60 3.10
N ASP A 185 -17.11 -8.07 2.70
CA ASP A 185 -17.68 -7.74 1.40
C ASP A 185 -17.75 -6.20 1.19
N PRO A 186 -17.52 -5.67 -0.03
CA PRO A 186 -17.59 -4.24 -0.30
C PRO A 186 -18.93 -3.58 0.07
N ALA A 187 -20.06 -4.32 -0.02
CA ALA A 187 -21.36 -3.81 0.39
C ALA A 187 -21.47 -3.69 1.91
N ASP A 188 -20.90 -4.66 2.65
CA ASP A 188 -20.87 -4.63 4.11
C ASP A 188 -19.99 -3.48 4.64
N ARG A 189 -18.84 -3.24 4.03
CA ARG A 189 -17.96 -2.11 4.38
C ARG A 189 -18.65 -0.76 4.18
N ARG A 190 -19.45 -0.61 3.10
CA ARG A 190 -20.23 0.60 2.85
C ARG A 190 -21.36 0.79 3.87
N ARG A 191 -22.02 -0.31 4.28
CA ARG A 191 -23.11 -0.27 5.25
C ARG A 191 -22.65 -0.03 6.69
N ARG A 192 -21.46 -0.51 7.02
CA ARG A 192 -20.88 -0.43 8.38
C ARG A 192 -19.42 0.05 8.27
N PRO A 193 -19.20 1.34 7.97
CA PRO A 193 -17.85 1.92 7.98
C PRO A 193 -17.24 1.87 9.39
N TRP A 194 -15.92 1.97 9.46
CA TRP A 194 -15.18 1.99 10.72
C TRP A 194 -15.37 3.25 11.55
#